data_873274dad9180cd35f8b882e52baf92f
#
_entry.id   873274dad9180cd35f8b882e52baf92f
#
_cell.length_a   1.000
_cell.length_b   1.000
_cell.length_c   1.000
_cell.angle_alpha   90.00
_cell.angle_beta   90.00
_cell.angle_gamma   90.00
#
_symmetry.space_group_name_H-M   'P 1'
#
loop_
_entity.id
_entity.type
_entity.pdbx_description
1 polymer ?
#
loop_
_entity_poly.entity_id
_entity_poly.type
_entity_poly.pdbx_seq_one_letter_code
_entity_poly.pdbx_strand_id
1 'polypeptide(L)'
;MRSGFGKACRNSAFLAMLGATATGPVAAQEKVLNLYTARHYQTDEALYTGFTKQTGIAINRIEGGEDALFERIKSEGANSPADVFITVDVGRIWRADQAGIFAPVKSAVLDARIPPAYRDPAGKWFGFSARARVFAYNKSAVKPGELANYEDLANPKWKNSICVRSSTHPYNLSLVASLIAHNGEAKAEEWVKALKGNLARDPKGGDTDQLMGAAAGECKIAVANTYYIARLMRSARPNEKAAAAQLGYVFPNQANRGTHMNISGGGMLRNAPHKEAAVKFLEHLAGDDAQRYFAEGNNEWPTVRGVKINNPALASMGEFKSDAINVAQLGNNQPAAQRIADRVGFR
;
A
#
# COMPACT_ATOMS: atom_id res chain seq x y z
N MET A 1 19.00 -68.98 -80.72
CA MET A 1 19.22 -68.02 -81.83
C MET A 1 18.49 -66.72 -81.55
N ARG A 2 19.22 -65.57 -81.61
CA ARG A 2 18.77 -64.20 -81.81
C ARG A 2 17.76 -63.64 -80.79
N SER A 3 18.12 -62.79 -79.80
CA SER A 3 18.51 -61.35 -79.83
C SER A 3 17.32 -60.47 -80.13
N GLY A 4 16.98 -59.59 -79.21
CA GLY A 4 16.09 -58.44 -79.33
C GLY A 4 16.19 -57.53 -78.13
N PHE A 5 17.01 -56.50 -78.28
CA PHE A 5 17.17 -55.37 -77.30
C PHE A 5 15.95 -54.46 -77.36
N GLY A 6 15.38 -54.11 -76.20
CA GLY A 6 14.38 -53.07 -76.06
C GLY A 6 14.75 -52.11 -74.93
N LYS A 7 15.07 -50.87 -75.25
CA LYS A 7 15.46 -49.77 -74.32
C LYS A 7 14.28 -49.30 -73.48
N ALA A 8 14.43 -49.32 -72.17
CA ALA A 8 13.47 -48.70 -71.24
C ALA A 8 13.86 -47.25 -71.01
N CYS A 9 12.93 -46.32 -71.32
CA CYS A 9 12.99 -44.93 -70.89
C CYS A 9 12.56 -44.82 -69.43
N ARG A 10 13.49 -44.32 -68.57
CA ARG A 10 13.18 -43.94 -67.20
C ARG A 10 12.62 -42.51 -67.19
N ASN A 11 11.32 -42.37 -66.90
CA ASN A 11 10.67 -41.08 -66.52
C ASN A 11 10.89 -40.89 -65.01
N SER A 12 11.70 -39.93 -64.63
CA SER A 12 11.82 -39.48 -63.24
C SER A 12 10.70 -38.45 -63.00
N ALA A 13 9.69 -38.85 -62.22
CA ALA A 13 8.70 -37.91 -61.70
C ALA A 13 9.27 -37.23 -60.42
N PHE A 14 9.53 -35.92 -60.53
CA PHE A 14 9.82 -35.09 -59.37
C PHE A 14 8.52 -34.82 -58.61
N LEU A 15 8.41 -35.41 -57.43
CA LEU A 15 7.33 -35.13 -56.52
C LEU A 15 7.69 -33.85 -55.72
N ALA A 16 7.11 -32.72 -56.06
CA ALA A 16 7.24 -31.48 -55.30
C ALA A 16 6.32 -31.63 -54.05
N MET A 17 6.93 -31.86 -52.87
CA MET A 17 6.22 -31.71 -51.58
C MET A 17 5.98 -30.23 -51.32
N LEU A 18 4.77 -29.75 -51.50
CA LEU A 18 4.28 -28.46 -50.93
C LEU A 18 4.15 -28.69 -49.40
N GLY A 19 5.10 -28.14 -48.64
CA GLY A 19 4.98 -28.02 -47.19
C GLY A 19 3.88 -26.97 -46.85
N ALA A 20 2.69 -27.45 -46.51
CA ALA A 20 1.67 -26.60 -45.91
C ALA A 20 2.12 -26.22 -44.48
N THR A 21 2.64 -25.00 -44.30
CA THR A 21 2.83 -24.42 -42.97
C THR A 21 1.45 -24.13 -42.39
N ALA A 22 0.97 -25.02 -41.52
CA ALA A 22 -0.21 -24.76 -40.72
C ALA A 22 0.10 -23.64 -39.70
N THR A 23 -0.23 -22.42 -40.07
CA THR A 23 -0.34 -21.34 -39.08
C THR A 23 -1.59 -21.60 -38.26
N GLY A 24 -1.42 -22.32 -37.13
CA GLY A 24 -2.48 -22.43 -36.13
C GLY A 24 -2.90 -21.03 -35.68
N PRO A 25 -4.18 -20.84 -35.33
CA PRO A 25 -4.62 -19.57 -34.78
C PRO A 25 -3.80 -19.27 -33.54
N VAL A 26 -3.03 -18.17 -33.55
CA VAL A 26 -2.49 -17.59 -32.34
C VAL A 26 -3.74 -17.21 -31.53
N ALA A 27 -4.02 -17.96 -30.47
CA ALA A 27 -5.09 -17.61 -29.54
C ALA A 27 -4.82 -16.18 -29.10
N ALA A 28 -5.72 -15.25 -29.46
CA ALA A 28 -5.63 -13.88 -28.99
C ALA A 28 -5.66 -13.96 -27.46
N GLN A 29 -4.54 -13.61 -26.84
CA GLN A 29 -4.43 -13.59 -25.39
C GLN A 29 -5.55 -12.72 -24.84
N GLU A 30 -6.40 -13.26 -23.99
CA GLU A 30 -7.51 -12.50 -23.41
C GLU A 30 -6.96 -11.22 -22.78
N LYS A 31 -7.48 -10.09 -23.25
CA LYS A 31 -7.11 -8.78 -22.71
C LYS A 31 -7.82 -8.55 -21.38
N VAL A 32 -7.43 -9.30 -20.38
CA VAL A 32 -8.03 -9.28 -19.05
C VAL A 32 -6.94 -9.22 -17.97
N LEU A 33 -7.27 -8.59 -16.86
CA LEU A 33 -6.52 -8.57 -15.60
C LEU A 33 -7.43 -9.00 -14.47
N ASN A 34 -7.02 -9.99 -13.68
CA ASN A 34 -7.72 -10.40 -12.48
C ASN A 34 -7.07 -9.75 -11.26
N LEU A 35 -7.75 -8.76 -10.69
CA LEU A 35 -7.29 -7.95 -9.57
C LEU A 35 -7.93 -8.42 -8.26
N TYR A 36 -7.13 -8.85 -7.29
CA TYR A 36 -7.55 -9.00 -5.90
C TYR A 36 -7.14 -7.76 -5.12
N THR A 37 -8.09 -7.06 -4.51
CA THR A 37 -7.80 -5.81 -3.82
C THR A 37 -8.53 -5.69 -2.49
N ALA A 38 -7.77 -5.36 -1.45
CA ALA A 38 -8.29 -4.96 -0.16
C ALA A 38 -8.54 -3.44 -0.06
N ARG A 39 -8.28 -2.70 -1.13
CA ARG A 39 -8.67 -1.30 -1.23
C ARG A 39 -10.16 -1.25 -1.58
N HIS A 40 -10.94 -0.66 -0.71
CA HIS A 40 -12.41 -0.58 -0.79
C HIS A 40 -12.91 0.88 -0.92
N TYR A 41 -12.10 1.72 -1.56
CA TYR A 41 -12.50 3.10 -1.83
C TYR A 41 -13.33 3.15 -3.11
N GLN A 42 -14.58 3.62 -3.02
CA GLN A 42 -15.42 3.85 -4.22
C GLN A 42 -14.72 4.76 -5.24
N THR A 43 -13.88 5.62 -4.75
CA THR A 43 -13.03 6.48 -5.56
C THR A 43 -12.05 5.69 -6.45
N ASP A 44 -11.56 4.51 -6.06
CA ASP A 44 -10.59 3.75 -6.87
C ASP A 44 -11.15 3.28 -8.24
N GLU A 45 -12.47 3.38 -8.46
CA GLU A 45 -13.11 3.05 -9.75
C GLU A 45 -12.52 3.82 -10.94
N ALA A 46 -12.14 5.08 -10.73
CA ALA A 46 -11.52 5.88 -11.78
C ALA A 46 -10.13 5.38 -12.19
N LEU A 47 -9.37 4.77 -11.25
CA LEU A 47 -8.08 4.12 -11.56
C LEU A 47 -8.28 2.94 -12.52
N TYR A 48 -9.28 2.11 -12.24
CA TYR A 48 -9.57 0.91 -13.02
C TYR A 48 -10.12 1.25 -14.40
N THR A 49 -11.07 2.18 -14.45
CA THR A 49 -11.64 2.69 -15.72
C THR A 49 -10.56 3.36 -16.58
N GLY A 50 -9.66 4.14 -15.96
CA GLY A 50 -8.52 4.76 -16.64
C GLY A 50 -7.59 3.74 -17.27
N PHE A 51 -7.23 2.68 -16.55
CA PHE A 51 -6.42 1.58 -17.08
C PHE A 51 -7.07 0.90 -18.27
N THR A 52 -8.35 0.51 -18.15
CA THR A 52 -9.08 -0.15 -19.24
C THR A 52 -9.18 0.75 -20.47
N LYS A 53 -9.48 2.04 -20.29
CA LYS A 53 -9.54 3.01 -21.38
C LYS A 53 -8.19 3.17 -22.09
N GLN A 54 -7.10 3.19 -21.35
CA GLN A 54 -5.75 3.37 -21.89
C GLN A 54 -5.20 2.14 -22.61
N THR A 55 -5.53 0.94 -22.11
CA THR A 55 -4.89 -0.30 -22.56
C THR A 55 -5.79 -1.23 -23.35
N GLY A 56 -7.11 -1.06 -23.24
CA GLY A 56 -8.11 -2.01 -23.73
C GLY A 56 -8.16 -3.32 -22.93
N ILE A 57 -7.49 -3.39 -21.78
CA ILE A 57 -7.51 -4.55 -20.89
C ILE A 57 -8.66 -4.40 -19.89
N ALA A 58 -9.57 -5.36 -19.86
CA ALA A 58 -10.65 -5.41 -18.88
C ALA A 58 -10.12 -5.84 -17.49
N ILE A 59 -10.69 -5.32 -16.43
CA ILE A 59 -10.34 -5.73 -15.05
C ILE A 59 -11.48 -6.54 -14.46
N ASN A 60 -11.20 -7.81 -14.13
CA ASN A 60 -12.03 -8.62 -13.25
C ASN A 60 -11.55 -8.40 -11.82
N ARG A 61 -12.42 -7.86 -10.98
CA ARG A 61 -12.05 -7.42 -9.63
C ARG A 61 -12.72 -8.26 -8.56
N ILE A 62 -11.94 -8.71 -7.58
CA ILE A 62 -12.43 -9.28 -6.33
C ILE A 62 -11.97 -8.37 -5.18
N GLU A 63 -12.94 -7.76 -4.51
CA GLU A 63 -12.74 -6.94 -3.34
C GLU A 63 -13.07 -7.71 -2.07
N GLY A 64 -12.30 -7.49 -1.01
CA GLY A 64 -12.54 -8.14 0.28
C GLY A 64 -11.59 -7.65 1.36
N GLY A 65 -11.80 -8.15 2.57
CA GLY A 65 -10.87 -7.92 3.66
C GLY A 65 -9.51 -8.55 3.37
N GLU A 66 -8.44 -7.90 3.81
CA GLU A 66 -7.07 -8.30 3.50
C GLU A 66 -6.77 -9.76 3.90
N ASP A 67 -7.16 -10.13 5.11
CA ASP A 67 -6.92 -11.50 5.60
C ASP A 67 -7.70 -12.53 4.79
N ALA A 68 -8.93 -12.24 4.42
CA ALA A 68 -9.75 -13.12 3.59
C ALA A 68 -9.15 -13.31 2.20
N LEU A 69 -8.69 -12.24 1.55
CA LEU A 69 -8.05 -12.31 0.24
C LEU A 69 -6.69 -13.02 0.31
N PHE A 70 -5.91 -12.76 1.36
CA PHE A 70 -4.63 -13.44 1.59
C PHE A 70 -4.81 -14.95 1.73
N GLU A 71 -5.73 -15.39 2.59
CA GLU A 71 -5.99 -16.82 2.79
C GLU A 71 -6.60 -17.47 1.53
N ARG A 72 -7.42 -16.73 0.78
CA ARG A 72 -7.96 -17.16 -0.50
C ARG A 72 -6.84 -17.43 -1.51
N ILE A 73 -5.91 -16.49 -1.71
CA ILE A 73 -4.77 -16.66 -2.62
C ILE A 73 -3.94 -17.88 -2.23
N LYS A 74 -3.69 -18.08 -0.92
CA LYS A 74 -2.96 -19.25 -0.43
C LYS A 74 -3.69 -20.56 -0.71
N SER A 75 -5.00 -20.58 -0.50
CA SER A 75 -5.85 -21.74 -0.74
C SER A 75 -5.95 -22.10 -2.23
N GLU A 76 -6.05 -21.10 -3.09
CA GLU A 76 -6.06 -21.27 -4.55
C GLU A 76 -4.69 -21.76 -5.07
N GLY A 77 -3.60 -21.36 -4.42
CA GLY A 77 -2.24 -21.81 -4.71
C GLY A 77 -1.83 -21.60 -6.17
N ALA A 78 -1.38 -22.65 -6.83
CA ALA A 78 -0.98 -22.59 -8.25
C ALA A 78 -2.16 -22.37 -9.21
N ASN A 79 -3.39 -22.61 -8.76
CA ASN A 79 -4.62 -22.46 -9.56
C ASN A 79 -5.29 -21.09 -9.34
N SER A 80 -4.65 -20.18 -8.59
CA SER A 80 -5.21 -18.85 -8.38
C SER A 80 -5.38 -18.14 -9.73
N PRO A 81 -6.58 -17.63 -10.03
CA PRO A 81 -6.78 -16.81 -11.23
C PRO A 81 -6.24 -15.39 -11.09
N ALA A 82 -5.82 -14.99 -9.88
CA ALA A 82 -5.40 -13.63 -9.62
C ALA A 82 -4.06 -13.28 -10.27
N ASP A 83 -4.00 -12.12 -10.91
CA ASP A 83 -2.78 -11.58 -11.51
C ASP A 83 -2.05 -10.62 -10.57
N VAL A 84 -2.81 -9.79 -9.86
CA VAL A 84 -2.28 -8.75 -8.97
C VAL A 84 -3.04 -8.78 -7.64
N PHE A 85 -2.28 -8.63 -6.56
CA PHE A 85 -2.82 -8.40 -5.22
C PHE A 85 -2.39 -7.03 -4.70
N ILE A 86 -3.38 -6.18 -4.37
CA ILE A 86 -3.16 -4.85 -3.78
C ILE A 86 -3.79 -4.81 -2.39
N THR A 87 -3.03 -4.32 -1.42
CA THR A 87 -3.49 -4.18 -0.04
C THR A 87 -3.02 -2.87 0.58
N VAL A 88 -3.45 -2.60 1.80
CA VAL A 88 -3.06 -1.42 2.58
C VAL A 88 -2.19 -1.84 3.76
N ASP A 89 -1.17 -1.02 4.06
CA ASP A 89 -0.14 -1.25 5.06
C ASP A 89 0.95 -2.25 4.62
N VAL A 90 2.20 -1.78 4.75
CA VAL A 90 3.38 -2.56 4.35
C VAL A 90 3.52 -3.87 5.12
N GLY A 91 3.04 -3.95 6.36
CA GLY A 91 3.10 -5.19 7.13
C GLY A 91 2.28 -6.32 6.50
N ARG A 92 1.16 -5.99 5.86
CA ARG A 92 0.36 -6.96 5.11
C ARG A 92 1.00 -7.34 3.78
N ILE A 93 1.60 -6.37 3.09
CA ILE A 93 2.39 -6.62 1.88
C ILE A 93 3.55 -7.55 2.22
N TRP A 94 4.27 -7.27 3.29
CA TRP A 94 5.38 -8.10 3.79
C TRP A 94 4.92 -9.53 4.14
N ARG A 95 3.78 -9.68 4.83
CA ARG A 95 3.20 -11.01 5.13
C ARG A 95 2.94 -11.81 3.85
N ALA A 96 2.39 -11.17 2.82
CA ALA A 96 2.17 -11.78 1.52
C ALA A 96 3.48 -12.17 0.83
N ASP A 97 4.50 -11.33 0.91
CA ASP A 97 5.83 -11.61 0.39
C ASP A 97 6.49 -12.80 1.12
N GLN A 98 6.45 -12.83 2.46
CA GLN A 98 6.98 -13.95 3.25
C GLN A 98 6.27 -15.29 2.95
N ALA A 99 5.00 -15.25 2.60
CA ALA A 99 4.26 -16.42 2.14
C ALA A 99 4.57 -16.79 0.68
N GLY A 100 5.47 -16.07 0.00
CA GLY A 100 5.90 -16.34 -1.36
C GLY A 100 4.81 -16.08 -2.41
N ILE A 101 3.85 -15.22 -2.11
CA ILE A 101 2.73 -14.90 -3.01
C ILE A 101 3.19 -14.10 -4.23
N PHE A 102 4.14 -13.17 -4.06
CA PHE A 102 4.58 -12.29 -5.13
C PHE A 102 5.70 -12.88 -5.97
N ALA A 103 5.72 -12.52 -7.25
CA ALA A 103 6.84 -12.72 -8.17
C ALA A 103 7.59 -11.40 -8.39
N PRO A 104 8.91 -11.44 -8.61
CA PRO A 104 9.65 -10.25 -8.99
C PRO A 104 9.21 -9.74 -10.36
N VAL A 105 9.04 -8.43 -10.48
CA VAL A 105 8.74 -7.70 -11.72
C VAL A 105 9.95 -6.87 -12.10
N LYS A 106 10.44 -7.06 -13.33
CA LYS A 106 11.48 -6.22 -13.92
C LYS A 106 10.79 -5.17 -14.80
N SER A 107 10.79 -3.92 -14.36
CA SER A 107 10.20 -2.80 -15.10
C SER A 107 11.04 -1.55 -14.89
N ALA A 108 11.63 -1.04 -15.96
CA ALA A 108 12.37 0.22 -15.94
C ALA A 108 11.47 1.40 -15.51
N VAL A 109 10.15 1.33 -15.80
CA VAL A 109 9.17 2.33 -15.40
C VAL A 109 9.01 2.33 -13.89
N LEU A 110 8.73 1.17 -13.28
CA LEU A 110 8.56 1.05 -11.83
C LEU A 110 9.85 1.42 -11.09
N ASP A 111 11.00 0.99 -11.61
CA ASP A 111 12.31 1.28 -11.01
C ASP A 111 12.65 2.77 -11.03
N ALA A 112 12.30 3.47 -12.09
CA ALA A 112 12.54 4.90 -12.21
C ALA A 112 11.56 5.74 -11.40
N ARG A 113 10.30 5.28 -11.27
CA ARG A 113 9.23 6.09 -10.69
C ARG A 113 9.02 5.87 -9.20
N ILE A 114 9.08 4.62 -8.73
CA ILE A 114 8.86 4.32 -7.31
C ILE A 114 10.19 4.40 -6.55
N PRO A 115 10.33 5.33 -5.58
CA PRO A 115 11.56 5.44 -4.80
C PRO A 115 11.93 4.14 -4.09
N PRO A 116 13.23 3.83 -3.92
CA PRO A 116 13.69 2.63 -3.22
C PRO A 116 13.09 2.46 -1.81
N ALA A 117 12.78 3.56 -1.13
CA ALA A 117 12.15 3.51 0.20
C ALA A 117 10.76 2.86 0.19
N TYR A 118 10.07 2.86 -0.94
CA TYR A 118 8.67 2.41 -1.08
C TYR A 118 8.50 1.18 -1.95
N ARG A 119 9.55 0.40 -2.18
CA ARG A 119 9.47 -0.84 -2.94
C ARG A 119 10.38 -1.92 -2.36
N ASP A 120 10.06 -3.16 -2.67
CA ASP A 120 10.94 -4.29 -2.38
C ASP A 120 12.23 -4.19 -3.20
N PRO A 121 13.41 -4.38 -2.60
CA PRO A 121 14.68 -4.37 -3.33
C PRO A 121 14.78 -5.41 -4.45
N ALA A 122 14.06 -6.55 -4.32
CA ALA A 122 14.00 -7.59 -5.34
C ALA A 122 12.85 -7.39 -6.36
N GLY A 123 12.10 -6.29 -6.25
CA GLY A 123 11.03 -5.95 -7.18
C GLY A 123 9.76 -6.79 -7.06
N LYS A 124 9.50 -7.41 -5.91
CA LYS A 124 8.32 -8.24 -5.71
C LYS A 124 7.05 -7.44 -5.44
N TRP A 125 7.19 -6.28 -4.79
CA TRP A 125 6.07 -5.39 -4.51
C TRP A 125 6.48 -3.93 -4.57
N PHE A 126 5.48 -3.06 -4.77
CA PHE A 126 5.63 -1.62 -4.93
C PHE A 126 4.55 -0.89 -4.14
N GLY A 127 4.92 0.25 -3.55
CA GLY A 127 3.99 1.18 -2.92
C GLY A 127 3.51 2.22 -3.92
N PHE A 128 2.21 2.38 -4.04
CA PHE A 128 1.61 3.30 -5.01
C PHE A 128 1.01 4.56 -4.38
N SER A 129 0.66 4.50 -3.10
CA SER A 129 0.28 5.68 -2.33
C SER A 129 0.87 5.61 -0.92
N ALA A 130 1.09 6.77 -0.31
CA ALA A 130 1.70 6.87 1.00
C ALA A 130 0.85 7.69 1.98
N ARG A 131 1.02 7.41 3.27
CA ARG A 131 0.42 8.17 4.36
C ARG A 131 1.43 8.36 5.48
N ALA A 132 1.43 9.55 6.06
CA ALA A 132 2.16 9.81 7.29
C ALA A 132 1.28 9.49 8.51
N ARG A 133 1.87 8.95 9.56
CA ARG A 133 1.20 8.80 10.84
C ARG A 133 1.57 9.98 11.73
N VAL A 134 0.59 10.78 12.10
CA VAL A 134 0.80 12.09 12.74
C VAL A 134 0.05 12.19 14.06
N PHE A 135 0.34 13.24 14.83
CA PHE A 135 -0.48 13.63 15.96
C PHE A 135 -1.48 14.68 15.52
N ALA A 136 -2.74 14.45 15.81
CA ALA A 136 -3.73 15.50 15.86
C ALA A 136 -3.97 15.88 17.32
N TYR A 137 -4.08 17.17 17.61
CA TYR A 137 -4.26 17.66 18.98
C TYR A 137 -5.36 18.70 19.05
N ASN A 138 -6.04 18.73 20.17
CA ASN A 138 -7.02 19.77 20.46
C ASN A 138 -6.32 21.10 20.74
N LYS A 139 -6.57 22.12 19.90
CA LYS A 139 -5.93 23.43 19.97
C LYS A 139 -6.14 24.18 21.28
N SER A 140 -7.23 23.90 22.00
CA SER A 140 -7.50 24.50 23.31
C SER A 140 -6.74 23.85 24.46
N ALA A 141 -6.22 22.60 24.24
CA ALA A 141 -5.61 21.78 25.30
C ALA A 141 -4.10 21.56 25.13
N VAL A 142 -3.56 21.75 23.92
CA VAL A 142 -2.14 21.55 23.60
C VAL A 142 -1.63 22.74 22.81
N LYS A 143 -0.50 23.30 23.25
CA LYS A 143 0.14 24.43 22.57
C LYS A 143 1.07 23.93 21.45
N PRO A 144 1.22 24.67 20.35
CA PRO A 144 2.25 24.39 19.36
C PRO A 144 3.64 24.24 20.01
N GLY A 145 4.39 23.24 19.57
CA GLY A 145 5.75 22.96 20.10
C GLY A 145 5.81 22.04 21.34
N GLU A 146 4.68 21.70 21.97
CA GLU A 146 4.67 20.74 23.07
C GLU A 146 4.87 19.28 22.61
N LEU A 147 4.68 19.01 21.33
CA LEU A 147 4.83 17.73 20.66
C LEU A 147 5.76 17.92 19.46
N ALA A 148 6.86 17.19 19.42
CA ALA A 148 7.84 17.24 18.33
C ALA A 148 8.23 15.86 17.81
N ASN A 149 8.26 14.84 18.66
CA ASN A 149 8.72 13.50 18.33
C ASN A 149 7.71 12.43 18.77
N TYR A 150 7.77 11.24 18.17
CA TYR A 150 6.95 10.11 18.63
C TYR A 150 7.23 9.78 20.10
N GLU A 151 8.47 9.95 20.51
CA GLU A 151 8.92 9.70 21.89
C GLU A 151 8.22 10.59 22.92
N ASP A 152 7.75 11.77 22.53
CA ASP A 152 7.07 12.71 23.44
C ASP A 152 5.74 12.14 23.96
N LEU A 153 5.10 11.20 23.26
CA LEU A 153 3.88 10.54 23.74
C LEU A 153 4.12 9.67 24.98
N ALA A 154 5.37 9.29 25.27
CA ALA A 154 5.75 8.56 26.47
C ALA A 154 5.89 9.47 27.71
N ASN A 155 5.86 10.79 27.55
CA ASN A 155 6.04 11.72 28.66
C ASN A 155 4.84 11.63 29.62
N PRO A 156 5.05 11.47 30.96
CA PRO A 156 3.98 11.40 31.96
C PRO A 156 3.04 12.60 32.01
N LYS A 157 3.44 13.77 31.47
CA LYS A 157 2.57 14.94 31.37
C LYS A 157 1.31 14.69 30.55
N TRP A 158 1.33 13.66 29.68
CA TRP A 158 0.21 13.25 28.83
C TRP A 158 -0.69 12.18 29.48
N LYS A 159 -0.54 11.91 30.78
CA LYS A 159 -1.41 10.96 31.48
C LYS A 159 -2.90 11.28 31.20
N ASN A 160 -3.69 10.25 30.86
CA ASN A 160 -5.10 10.36 30.50
C ASN A 160 -5.38 11.36 29.38
N SER A 161 -4.50 11.48 28.39
CA SER A 161 -4.60 12.52 27.36
C SER A 161 -4.57 12.01 25.92
N ILE A 162 -4.28 10.73 25.69
CA ILE A 162 -4.03 10.22 24.34
C ILE A 162 -5.11 9.24 23.93
N CYS A 163 -5.64 9.42 22.71
CA CYS A 163 -6.54 8.49 22.05
C CYS A 163 -5.82 7.78 20.89
N VAL A 164 -5.92 6.46 20.86
CA VAL A 164 -5.42 5.62 19.77
C VAL A 164 -6.44 4.55 19.41
N ARG A 165 -6.40 4.08 18.17
CA ARG A 165 -7.10 2.86 17.78
C ARG A 165 -6.41 1.62 18.36
N SER A 166 -7.00 0.42 18.22
CA SER A 166 -6.40 -0.82 18.70
C SER A 166 -4.92 -0.92 18.36
N SER A 167 -4.12 -1.36 19.32
CA SER A 167 -2.68 -1.58 19.17
C SER A 167 -2.37 -2.67 18.14
N THR A 168 -3.22 -3.68 18.05
CA THR A 168 -3.06 -4.80 17.10
C THR A 168 -3.40 -4.40 15.66
N HIS A 169 -3.92 -3.18 15.46
CA HIS A 169 -4.16 -2.69 14.11
C HIS A 169 -2.83 -2.41 13.39
N PRO A 170 -2.68 -2.82 12.12
CA PRO A 170 -1.43 -2.66 11.36
C PRO A 170 -0.80 -1.27 11.42
N TYR A 171 -1.59 -0.19 11.47
CA TYR A 171 -1.06 1.18 11.54
C TYR A 171 -0.28 1.47 12.82
N ASN A 172 -0.72 0.92 13.96
CA ASN A 172 0.01 1.06 15.22
C ASN A 172 1.19 0.10 15.28
N LEU A 173 1.03 -1.14 14.78
CA LEU A 173 2.14 -2.08 14.68
C LEU A 173 3.25 -1.55 13.79
N SER A 174 2.92 -0.91 12.65
CA SER A 174 3.92 -0.28 11.78
C SER A 174 4.64 0.88 12.44
N LEU A 175 3.95 1.70 13.25
CA LEU A 175 4.60 2.76 14.03
C LEU A 175 5.56 2.18 15.07
N VAL A 176 5.15 1.14 15.81
CA VAL A 176 6.03 0.45 16.77
C VAL A 176 7.21 -0.19 16.04
N ALA A 177 6.98 -0.81 14.89
CA ALA A 177 8.04 -1.37 14.04
C ALA A 177 9.06 -0.32 13.58
N SER A 178 8.61 0.91 13.29
CA SER A 178 9.50 2.04 13.00
C SER A 178 10.34 2.42 14.23
N LEU A 179 9.74 2.46 15.41
CA LEU A 179 10.47 2.74 16.65
C LEU A 179 11.50 1.63 16.97
N ILE A 180 11.16 0.37 16.70
CA ILE A 180 12.13 -0.74 16.82
C ILE A 180 13.31 -0.52 15.87
N ALA A 181 13.06 -0.15 14.62
CA ALA A 181 14.12 0.06 13.63
C ALA A 181 15.08 1.18 14.03
N HIS A 182 14.59 2.25 14.66
CA HIS A 182 15.40 3.40 15.03
C HIS A 182 16.01 3.30 16.44
N ASN A 183 15.29 2.71 17.39
CA ASN A 183 15.63 2.78 18.81
C ASN A 183 15.94 1.41 19.41
N GLY A 184 15.67 0.33 18.71
CA GLY A 184 15.75 -1.05 19.19
C GLY A 184 14.51 -1.50 19.96
N GLU A 185 14.34 -2.84 20.10
CA GLU A 185 13.13 -3.47 20.65
C GLU A 185 12.87 -3.04 22.10
N ALA A 186 13.90 -2.98 22.96
CA ALA A 186 13.75 -2.63 24.38
C ALA A 186 13.18 -1.22 24.57
N LYS A 187 13.73 -0.21 23.89
CA LYS A 187 13.23 1.17 23.97
C LYS A 187 11.84 1.33 23.35
N ALA A 188 11.54 0.59 22.28
CA ALA A 188 10.22 0.58 21.71
C ALA A 188 9.18 -0.01 22.68
N GLU A 189 9.54 -1.06 23.44
CA GLU A 189 8.67 -1.64 24.47
C GLU A 189 8.42 -0.67 25.64
N GLU A 190 9.46 0.00 26.12
CA GLU A 190 9.35 1.07 27.15
C GLU A 190 8.39 2.17 26.67
N TRP A 191 8.53 2.59 25.40
CA TRP A 191 7.66 3.59 24.81
C TRP A 191 6.20 3.12 24.73
N VAL A 192 5.93 1.89 24.28
CA VAL A 192 4.57 1.33 24.21
C VAL A 192 3.94 1.25 25.60
N LYS A 193 4.72 0.83 26.62
CA LYS A 193 4.28 0.78 28.02
C LYS A 193 3.91 2.17 28.54
N ALA A 194 4.74 3.18 28.28
CA ALA A 194 4.49 4.55 28.68
C ALA A 194 3.28 5.16 27.93
N LEU A 195 3.19 4.94 26.61
CA LEU A 195 2.03 5.35 25.81
C LEU A 195 0.74 4.77 26.39
N LYS A 196 0.72 3.46 26.71
CA LYS A 196 -0.45 2.80 27.33
C LYS A 196 -0.86 3.51 28.62
N GLY A 197 0.11 3.89 29.46
CA GLY A 197 -0.13 4.62 30.71
C GLY A 197 -0.70 6.03 30.50
N ASN A 198 -0.56 6.60 29.31
CA ASN A 198 -1.01 7.95 28.96
C ASN A 198 -2.36 7.97 28.21
N LEU A 199 -2.96 6.81 27.93
CA LEU A 199 -4.26 6.75 27.25
C LEU A 199 -5.36 7.39 28.09
N ALA A 200 -6.23 8.17 27.41
CA ALA A 200 -7.44 8.73 28.03
C ALA A 200 -8.53 7.68 28.22
N ARG A 201 -8.52 6.66 27.41
CA ARG A 201 -9.48 5.56 27.41
C ARG A 201 -8.89 4.32 26.73
N ASP A 202 -9.53 3.20 26.88
CA ASP A 202 -9.15 1.99 26.14
C ASP A 202 -9.23 2.23 24.62
N PRO A 203 -8.30 1.65 23.84
CA PRO A 203 -8.31 1.75 22.39
C PRO A 203 -9.61 1.24 21.78
N LYS A 204 -10.27 2.03 20.95
CA LYS A 204 -11.53 1.67 20.27
C LYS A 204 -11.69 2.41 18.95
N GLY A 205 -12.48 1.87 18.05
CA GLY A 205 -12.80 2.51 16.77
C GLY A 205 -11.64 2.67 15.81
N GLY A 206 -11.83 3.49 14.80
CA GLY A 206 -10.83 3.83 13.79
C GLY A 206 -10.16 5.18 14.05
N ASP A 207 -9.27 5.61 13.15
CA ASP A 207 -8.57 6.90 13.27
C ASP A 207 -9.56 8.10 13.27
N THR A 208 -10.68 8.00 12.55
CA THR A 208 -11.74 9.03 12.60
C THR A 208 -12.29 9.21 14.01
N ASP A 209 -12.52 8.10 14.73
CA ASP A 209 -13.07 8.16 16.09
C ASP A 209 -12.06 8.78 17.06
N GLN A 210 -10.75 8.59 16.83
CA GLN A 210 -9.72 9.25 17.62
C GLN A 210 -9.71 10.76 17.37
N LEU A 211 -9.81 11.17 16.11
CA LEU A 211 -9.87 12.59 15.73
C LEU A 211 -11.11 13.27 16.31
N MET A 212 -12.28 12.62 16.20
CA MET A 212 -13.52 13.15 16.75
C MET A 212 -13.46 13.23 18.27
N GLY A 213 -12.88 12.22 18.95
CA GLY A 213 -12.67 12.24 20.41
C GLY A 213 -11.74 13.38 20.86
N ALA A 214 -10.65 13.62 20.12
CA ALA A 214 -9.74 14.73 20.40
C ALA A 214 -10.42 16.07 20.17
N ALA A 215 -11.18 16.24 19.10
CA ALA A 215 -11.94 17.46 18.84
C ALA A 215 -12.99 17.75 19.91
N ALA A 216 -13.67 16.71 20.43
CA ALA A 216 -14.65 16.82 21.50
C ALA A 216 -14.04 16.99 22.91
N GLY A 217 -12.70 16.88 23.04
CA GLY A 217 -12.04 16.99 24.35
C GLY A 217 -12.03 15.71 25.19
N GLU A 218 -12.44 14.56 24.65
CA GLU A 218 -12.32 13.24 25.29
C GLU A 218 -10.85 12.88 25.54
N CYS A 219 -9.97 13.31 24.63
CA CYS A 219 -8.52 13.26 24.77
C CYS A 219 -7.91 14.55 24.23
N LYS A 220 -6.65 14.83 24.58
CA LYS A 220 -5.93 16.02 24.08
C LYS A 220 -5.24 15.74 22.77
N ILE A 221 -4.82 14.49 22.55
CA ILE A 221 -4.00 14.05 21.42
C ILE A 221 -4.62 12.78 20.83
N ALA A 222 -4.67 12.73 19.50
CA ALA A 222 -5.02 11.54 18.73
C ALA A 222 -3.86 11.16 17.80
N VAL A 223 -3.57 9.87 17.67
CA VAL A 223 -2.62 9.36 16.68
C VAL A 223 -3.41 8.85 15.47
N ALA A 224 -3.20 9.46 14.31
CA ALA A 224 -3.96 9.17 13.09
C ALA A 224 -3.11 9.28 11.83
N ASN A 225 -3.58 8.66 10.75
CA ASN A 225 -2.99 8.86 9.44
C ASN A 225 -3.51 10.16 8.82
N THR A 226 -2.65 10.84 8.05
CA THR A 226 -2.91 12.16 7.45
C THR A 226 -4.19 12.21 6.63
N TYR A 227 -4.50 11.17 5.85
CA TYR A 227 -5.67 11.16 4.97
C TYR A 227 -7.00 11.21 5.73
N TYR A 228 -7.06 10.78 7.00
CA TYR A 228 -8.25 10.95 7.84
C TYR A 228 -8.46 12.42 8.21
N ILE A 229 -7.38 13.15 8.54
CA ILE A 229 -7.46 14.58 8.83
C ILE A 229 -7.90 15.34 7.58
N ALA A 230 -7.26 15.06 6.44
CA ALA A 230 -7.61 15.68 5.15
C ALA A 230 -9.07 15.39 4.77
N ARG A 231 -9.58 14.19 5.05
CA ARG A 231 -10.98 13.83 4.82
C ARG A 231 -11.94 14.65 5.69
N LEU A 232 -11.63 14.84 6.98
CA LEU A 232 -12.43 15.71 7.85
C LEU A 232 -12.44 17.15 7.35
N MET A 233 -11.29 17.68 6.93
CA MET A 233 -11.18 19.04 6.38
C MET A 233 -12.02 19.23 5.10
N ARG A 234 -12.13 18.21 4.28
CA ARG A 234 -12.90 18.20 3.00
C ARG A 234 -14.35 17.75 3.16
N SER A 235 -14.75 17.32 4.34
CA SER A 235 -16.09 16.77 4.55
C SER A 235 -17.19 17.80 4.29
N ALA A 236 -18.30 17.35 3.70
CA ALA A 236 -19.52 18.16 3.59
C ALA A 236 -20.31 18.18 4.90
N ARG A 237 -20.05 17.25 5.84
CA ARG A 237 -20.78 17.13 7.11
C ARG A 237 -20.33 18.21 8.08
N PRO A 238 -21.27 19.04 8.64
CA PRO A 238 -20.93 20.16 9.51
C PRO A 238 -20.16 19.76 10.77
N ASN A 239 -20.50 18.63 11.40
CA ASN A 239 -19.82 18.12 12.58
C ASN A 239 -18.37 17.71 12.32
N GLU A 240 -18.07 17.12 11.15
CA GLU A 240 -16.70 16.77 10.76
C GLU A 240 -15.85 18.01 10.45
N LYS A 241 -16.43 19.00 9.77
CA LYS A 241 -15.76 20.30 9.56
C LYS A 241 -15.46 21.01 10.86
N ALA A 242 -16.42 21.04 11.79
CA ALA A 242 -16.23 21.63 13.11
C ALA A 242 -15.12 20.92 13.88
N ALA A 243 -15.10 19.57 13.85
CA ALA A 243 -14.02 18.79 14.44
C ALA A 243 -12.65 19.13 13.84
N ALA A 244 -12.53 19.19 12.51
CA ALA A 244 -11.29 19.57 11.84
C ALA A 244 -10.81 20.96 12.25
N ALA A 245 -11.70 21.92 12.45
CA ALA A 245 -11.37 23.28 12.88
C ALA A 245 -10.78 23.34 14.30
N GLN A 246 -11.19 22.43 15.19
CA GLN A 246 -10.68 22.32 16.57
C GLN A 246 -9.31 21.67 16.66
N LEU A 247 -8.88 20.95 15.60
CA LEU A 247 -7.64 20.18 15.61
C LEU A 247 -6.48 20.93 14.97
N GLY A 248 -5.33 20.90 15.65
CA GLY A 248 -4.02 21.08 15.06
C GLY A 248 -3.40 19.71 14.74
N TYR A 249 -2.32 19.70 13.99
CA TYR A 249 -1.57 18.48 13.71
C TYR A 249 -0.06 18.73 13.70
N VAL A 250 0.71 17.70 13.99
CA VAL A 250 2.17 17.71 14.02
C VAL A 250 2.68 16.53 13.20
N PHE A 251 3.61 16.81 12.30
CA PHE A 251 4.47 15.79 11.71
C PHE A 251 5.64 15.53 12.65
N PRO A 252 5.70 14.34 13.33
CA PRO A 252 6.74 14.10 14.32
C PRO A 252 8.14 13.96 13.70
N ASN A 253 9.18 14.17 14.52
CA ASN A 253 10.58 13.91 14.19
C ASN A 253 11.16 14.78 13.05
N GLN A 254 10.64 15.97 12.82
CA GLN A 254 11.11 16.83 11.73
C GLN A 254 12.56 17.30 11.92
N ALA A 255 13.03 17.45 13.17
CA ALA A 255 14.40 17.84 13.48
C ALA A 255 15.41 16.68 13.37
N ASN A 256 14.93 15.44 13.24
CA ASN A 256 15.80 14.25 13.19
C ASN A 256 15.46 13.32 12.02
N ARG A 257 14.90 12.12 12.24
CA ARG A 257 14.70 11.08 11.21
C ARG A 257 13.56 11.35 10.24
N GLY A 258 12.64 12.23 10.58
CA GLY A 258 11.43 12.49 9.78
C GLY A 258 10.23 11.66 10.26
N THR A 259 9.07 11.99 9.71
CA THR A 259 7.79 11.36 10.07
C THR A 259 7.67 9.97 9.48
N HIS A 260 7.20 9.02 10.29
CA HIS A 260 6.87 7.65 9.86
C HIS A 260 5.88 7.65 8.69
N MET A 261 6.29 6.95 7.64
CA MET A 261 5.49 6.74 6.44
C MET A 261 5.06 5.27 6.32
N ASN A 262 3.90 5.07 5.75
CA ASN A 262 3.41 3.76 5.35
C ASN A 262 2.78 3.84 3.96
N ILE A 263 2.54 2.69 3.33
CA ILE A 263 2.10 2.62 1.94
C ILE A 263 0.83 1.78 1.78
N SER A 264 0.10 2.04 0.68
CA SER A 264 -0.73 1.05 0.01
C SER A 264 0.00 0.57 -1.24
N GLY A 265 -0.04 -0.71 -1.48
CA GLY A 265 0.68 -1.29 -2.59
C GLY A 265 0.44 -2.79 -2.74
N GLY A 266 1.28 -3.42 -3.51
CA GLY A 266 1.23 -4.85 -3.78
C GLY A 266 2.10 -5.23 -4.96
N GLY A 267 1.81 -6.36 -5.57
CA GLY A 267 2.63 -6.89 -6.65
C GLY A 267 1.90 -7.90 -7.53
N MET A 268 2.60 -8.36 -8.53
CA MET A 268 2.16 -9.46 -9.39
C MET A 268 2.25 -10.77 -8.63
N LEU A 269 1.23 -11.61 -8.73
CA LEU A 269 1.25 -12.94 -8.13
C LEU A 269 2.23 -13.86 -8.87
N ARG A 270 2.82 -14.80 -8.13
CA ARG A 270 3.79 -15.77 -8.68
C ARG A 270 3.21 -16.58 -9.84
N ASN A 271 1.95 -16.96 -9.71
CA ASN A 271 1.25 -17.81 -10.68
C ASN A 271 0.29 -17.00 -11.57
N ALA A 272 0.48 -15.68 -11.66
CA ALA A 272 -0.36 -14.81 -12.48
C ALA A 272 -0.53 -15.36 -13.91
N PRO A 273 -1.76 -15.61 -14.36
CA PRO A 273 -2.01 -16.10 -15.73
C PRO A 273 -1.75 -15.00 -16.78
N HIS A 274 -1.98 -13.73 -16.44
CA HIS A 274 -1.87 -12.60 -17.38
C HIS A 274 -0.73 -11.64 -16.97
N LYS A 275 0.51 -12.15 -16.92
CA LYS A 275 1.70 -11.41 -16.41
C LYS A 275 1.93 -10.06 -17.10
N GLU A 276 1.75 -9.98 -18.42
CA GLU A 276 1.92 -8.72 -19.15
C GLU A 276 0.88 -7.67 -18.74
N ALA A 277 -0.38 -8.10 -18.56
CA ALA A 277 -1.44 -7.22 -18.06
C ALA A 277 -1.15 -6.75 -16.63
N ALA A 278 -0.64 -7.67 -15.78
CA ALA A 278 -0.23 -7.34 -14.42
C ALA A 278 0.87 -6.27 -14.38
N VAL A 279 1.93 -6.41 -15.17
CA VAL A 279 3.01 -5.42 -15.25
C VAL A 279 2.46 -4.07 -15.72
N LYS A 280 1.68 -4.04 -16.80
CA LYS A 280 1.04 -2.81 -17.30
C LYS A 280 0.18 -2.12 -16.26
N PHE A 281 -0.54 -2.91 -15.44
CA PHE A 281 -1.37 -2.35 -14.38
C PHE A 281 -0.53 -1.74 -13.25
N LEU A 282 0.54 -2.40 -12.82
CA LEU A 282 1.46 -1.85 -11.83
C LEU A 282 2.13 -0.56 -12.34
N GLU A 283 2.54 -0.53 -13.62
CA GLU A 283 3.08 0.67 -14.26
C GLU A 283 2.03 1.80 -14.36
N HIS A 284 0.77 1.47 -14.67
CA HIS A 284 -0.34 2.42 -14.67
C HIS A 284 -0.54 3.05 -13.28
N LEU A 285 -0.49 2.26 -12.20
CA LEU A 285 -0.59 2.78 -10.84
C LEU A 285 0.57 3.72 -10.47
N ALA A 286 1.74 3.55 -11.08
CA ALA A 286 2.87 4.46 -10.95
C ALA A 286 2.79 5.67 -11.91
N GLY A 287 1.82 5.73 -12.82
CA GLY A 287 1.61 6.83 -13.76
C GLY A 287 1.09 8.10 -13.08
N ASP A 288 1.31 9.27 -13.70
CA ASP A 288 0.95 10.57 -13.10
C ASP A 288 -0.55 10.69 -12.81
N ASP A 289 -1.41 10.18 -13.68
CA ASP A 289 -2.86 10.25 -13.48
C ASP A 289 -3.31 9.43 -12.28
N ALA A 290 -2.79 8.21 -12.12
CA ALA A 290 -3.09 7.37 -10.97
C ALA A 290 -2.54 8.00 -9.67
N GLN A 291 -1.32 8.52 -9.70
CA GLN A 291 -0.68 9.16 -8.56
C GLN A 291 -1.41 10.45 -8.14
N ARG A 292 -1.87 11.25 -9.10
CA ARG A 292 -2.74 12.41 -8.85
C ARG A 292 -4.06 11.98 -8.21
N TYR A 293 -4.62 10.92 -8.73
CA TYR A 293 -5.88 10.38 -8.24
C TYR A 293 -5.82 9.90 -6.79
N PHE A 294 -4.74 9.20 -6.38
CA PHE A 294 -4.54 8.84 -4.97
C PHE A 294 -4.56 10.06 -4.05
N ALA A 295 -4.01 11.16 -4.50
CA ALA A 295 -4.01 12.40 -3.71
C ALA A 295 -5.37 13.10 -3.71
N GLU A 296 -5.99 13.26 -4.86
CA GLU A 296 -7.21 14.06 -5.01
C GLU A 296 -8.48 13.30 -4.58
N GLY A 297 -8.54 12.00 -4.89
CA GLY A 297 -9.65 11.12 -4.53
C GLY A 297 -9.56 10.58 -3.10
N ASN A 298 -8.37 10.10 -2.70
CA ASN A 298 -8.20 9.37 -1.44
C ASN A 298 -7.49 10.15 -0.34
N ASN A 299 -6.98 11.36 -0.64
CA ASN A 299 -6.17 12.18 0.27
C ASN A 299 -4.87 11.48 0.71
N GLU A 300 -4.33 10.57 -0.09
CA GLU A 300 -3.05 9.90 0.15
C GLU A 300 -1.93 10.59 -0.64
N TRP A 301 -0.74 10.63 -0.08
CA TRP A 301 0.41 11.22 -0.77
C TRP A 301 0.83 10.33 -1.95
N PRO A 302 1.18 10.90 -3.12
CA PRO A 302 1.84 10.16 -4.18
C PRO A 302 3.16 9.56 -3.68
N THR A 303 3.49 8.35 -4.12
CA THR A 303 4.84 7.80 -3.91
C THR A 303 5.81 8.29 -4.97
N VAL A 304 5.31 8.66 -6.13
CA VAL A 304 6.09 9.21 -7.25
C VAL A 304 6.34 10.70 -7.03
N ARG A 305 7.62 11.10 -7.18
CA ARG A 305 8.02 12.50 -7.00
C ARG A 305 7.58 13.38 -8.18
N GLY A 306 7.35 14.66 -7.90
CA GLY A 306 7.08 15.68 -8.92
C GLY A 306 5.67 15.67 -9.50
N VAL A 307 4.78 14.81 -9.02
CA VAL A 307 3.38 14.78 -9.43
C VAL A 307 2.67 16.01 -8.88
N LYS A 308 2.11 16.83 -9.77
CA LYS A 308 1.28 17.97 -9.37
C LYS A 308 -0.09 17.49 -8.92
N ILE A 309 -0.47 17.85 -7.71
CA ILE A 309 -1.75 17.47 -7.10
C ILE A 309 -2.59 18.72 -6.81
N ASN A 310 -3.90 18.58 -6.94
CA ASN A 310 -4.87 19.62 -6.59
C ASN A 310 -5.74 19.11 -5.42
N ASN A 311 -5.15 19.10 -4.23
CA ASN A 311 -5.86 18.78 -3.00
C ASN A 311 -5.57 19.84 -1.95
N PRO A 312 -6.50 20.80 -1.72
CA PRO A 312 -6.28 21.90 -0.77
C PRO A 312 -5.99 21.44 0.66
N ALA A 313 -6.57 20.32 1.09
CA ALA A 313 -6.33 19.79 2.44
C ALA A 313 -4.90 19.25 2.58
N LEU A 314 -4.39 18.50 1.60
CA LEU A 314 -2.99 18.06 1.61
C LEU A 314 -2.03 19.25 1.46
N ALA A 315 -2.35 20.20 0.58
CA ALA A 315 -1.55 21.40 0.40
C ALA A 315 -1.45 22.23 1.69
N SER A 316 -2.55 22.36 2.45
CA SER A 316 -2.56 23.07 3.73
C SER A 316 -1.74 22.38 4.84
N MET A 317 -1.42 21.10 4.68
CA MET A 317 -0.55 20.39 5.62
C MET A 317 0.93 20.77 5.46
N GLY A 318 1.29 21.43 4.35
CA GLY A 318 2.64 21.88 4.08
C GLY A 318 3.62 20.76 3.72
N GLU A 319 4.87 21.14 3.56
CA GLU A 319 5.98 20.22 3.34
C GLU A 319 6.46 19.64 4.68
N PHE A 320 6.88 18.39 4.65
CA PHE A 320 7.44 17.70 5.81
C PHE A 320 8.54 16.73 5.39
N LYS A 321 9.46 16.48 6.31
CA LYS A 321 10.49 15.48 6.16
C LYS A 321 9.89 14.09 6.46
N SER A 322 9.86 13.22 5.47
CA SER A 322 9.50 11.80 5.65
C SER A 322 10.72 11.00 6.15
N ASP A 323 10.46 9.97 6.94
CA ASP A 323 11.48 9.00 7.32
C ASP A 323 12.00 8.29 6.05
N ALA A 324 13.33 8.23 5.91
CA ALA A 324 14.00 7.66 4.74
C ALA A 324 14.16 6.13 4.80
N ILE A 325 13.73 5.49 5.90
CA ILE A 325 13.80 4.03 6.06
C ILE A 325 13.06 3.34 4.90
N ASN A 326 13.64 2.26 4.36
CA ASN A 326 12.87 1.40 3.47
C ASN A 326 11.73 0.75 4.26
N VAL A 327 10.49 0.92 3.80
CA VAL A 327 9.30 0.44 4.49
C VAL A 327 9.25 -1.09 4.68
N ALA A 328 10.05 -1.86 3.94
CA ALA A 328 10.23 -3.30 4.18
C ALA A 328 10.71 -3.59 5.61
N GLN A 329 11.50 -2.69 6.22
CA GLN A 329 11.96 -2.86 7.61
C GLN A 329 10.80 -2.79 8.61
N LEU A 330 9.73 -2.08 8.28
CA LEU A 330 8.51 -2.06 9.10
C LEU A 330 7.84 -3.43 9.10
N GLY A 331 7.80 -4.08 7.93
CA GLY A 331 7.32 -5.46 7.82
C GLY A 331 8.18 -6.43 8.63
N ASN A 332 9.50 -6.37 8.48
CA ASN A 332 10.44 -7.24 9.19
C ASN A 332 10.31 -7.12 10.73
N ASN A 333 10.02 -5.92 11.24
CA ASN A 333 9.86 -5.66 12.67
C ASN A 333 8.42 -5.87 13.17
N GLN A 334 7.45 -6.13 12.30
CA GLN A 334 6.05 -6.26 12.71
C GLN A 334 5.80 -7.42 13.69
N PRO A 335 6.41 -8.61 13.55
CA PRO A 335 6.28 -9.67 14.55
C PRO A 335 6.80 -9.26 15.94
N ALA A 336 7.89 -8.50 15.99
CA ALA A 336 8.42 -7.96 17.26
C ALA A 336 7.46 -6.91 17.85
N ALA A 337 6.93 -6.02 17.03
CA ALA A 337 5.92 -5.03 17.43
C ALA A 337 4.66 -5.70 18.01
N GLN A 338 4.19 -6.79 17.42
CA GLN A 338 3.08 -7.57 17.95
C GLN A 338 3.41 -8.17 19.31
N ARG A 339 4.58 -8.82 19.46
CA ARG A 339 5.01 -9.38 20.76
C ARG A 339 5.09 -8.32 21.85
N ILE A 340 5.57 -7.10 21.52
CA ILE A 340 5.58 -5.98 22.47
C ILE A 340 4.17 -5.62 22.89
N ALA A 341 3.24 -5.45 21.94
CA ALA A 341 1.86 -5.13 22.25
C ALA A 341 1.22 -6.18 23.19
N ASP A 342 1.47 -7.46 22.91
CA ASP A 342 0.96 -8.57 23.73
C ASP A 342 1.56 -8.57 25.14
N ARG A 343 2.90 -8.44 25.29
CA ARG A 343 3.57 -8.39 26.58
C ARG A 343 3.12 -7.22 27.46
N VAL A 344 2.94 -6.06 26.84
CA VAL A 344 2.47 -4.84 27.53
C VAL A 344 0.96 -4.91 27.81
N GLY A 345 0.24 -5.80 27.17
CA GLY A 345 -1.23 -5.86 27.23
C GLY A 345 -1.87 -4.60 26.63
N PHE A 346 -1.28 -4.07 25.60
CA PHE A 346 -1.81 -2.94 24.83
C PHE A 346 -2.75 -3.51 23.77
N ARG A 347 -4.06 -3.40 23.97
CA ARG A 347 -5.09 -4.01 23.10
C ARG A 347 -6.10 -2.98 22.63
#